data_c568ae173c7a201cca56fc75e11d3ffc
#
_entry.id   c568ae173c7a201cca56fc75e11d3ffc
#
_cell.length_a   1.000
_cell.length_b   1.000
_cell.length_c   1.000
_cell.angle_alpha   90.00
_cell.angle_beta   90.00
_cell.angle_gamma   90.00
#
_symmetry.space_group_name_H-M   'P 1'
#
loop_
_entity.id
_entity.type
_entity.pdbx_description
1 polymer ?
#
loop_
_entity_poly.entity_id
_entity_poly.type
_entity_poly.pdbx_seq_one_letter_code
_entity_poly.pdbx_strand_id
1 'polypeptide(L)'
;MKSRRSIKILFSILTAIFLIEISSSSCTRGVATFSLSGTITDATFSQGHSGAVLKLSKVMITTGEEILMETKTLGADGKYEFKFPREKVEKYILRVNKPLYFDIEEDIQFSSLSVGSVNVRDYATKAKSWVELRFVNSSVLPTDHFRFIKFQGLENCAECCTAEQVDLFADAYYSRTCVNEALSVYSIYYQVMGTTTQDVVEVVTQPFDTTLLLVNY
;
A
#
# COMPACT_ATOMS: atom_id res chain seq x y z
N MET A 1 84.41 17.94 9.17
CA MET A 1 83.75 16.65 9.34
C MET A 1 82.45 16.72 10.18
N LYS A 2 82.00 17.85 10.70
CA LYS A 2 80.75 17.98 11.53
C LYS A 2 79.42 18.14 10.70
N SER A 3 79.51 18.62 9.43
CA SER A 3 78.30 18.95 8.64
C SER A 3 77.50 17.74 8.11
N ARG A 4 78.18 16.65 7.76
CA ARG A 4 77.54 15.48 7.14
C ARG A 4 76.68 14.64 8.13
N ARG A 5 76.95 14.71 9.46
CA ARG A 5 76.15 14.00 10.47
C ARG A 5 74.83 14.70 10.77
N SER A 6 74.81 16.03 10.80
CA SER A 6 73.58 16.80 11.07
C SER A 6 72.54 16.65 9.93
N ILE A 7 73.01 16.58 8.66
CA ILE A 7 72.08 16.39 7.52
C ILE A 7 71.43 15.00 7.52
N LYS A 8 72.15 13.93 7.90
CA LYS A 8 71.60 12.59 7.99
C LYS A 8 70.54 12.45 9.11
N ILE A 9 70.73 13.12 10.24
CA ILE A 9 69.80 13.15 11.37
C ILE A 9 68.53 13.92 10.98
N LEU A 10 68.66 15.07 10.31
CA LEU A 10 67.53 15.86 9.82
C LEU A 10 66.69 15.08 8.79
N PHE A 11 67.30 14.35 7.88
CA PHE A 11 66.63 13.55 6.87
C PHE A 11 65.89 12.32 7.51
N SER A 12 66.48 11.72 8.54
CA SER A 12 65.87 10.61 9.26
C SER A 12 64.68 11.06 10.09
N ILE A 13 64.70 12.27 10.67
CA ILE A 13 63.55 12.82 11.42
C ILE A 13 62.43 13.23 10.48
N LEU A 14 62.75 13.80 9.29
CA LEU A 14 61.72 14.17 8.31
C LEU A 14 61.00 12.96 7.70
N THR A 15 61.72 11.84 7.47
CA THR A 15 61.11 10.59 7.00
C THR A 15 60.23 9.92 8.09
N ALA A 16 60.64 10.02 9.36
CA ALA A 16 59.83 9.50 10.48
C ALA A 16 58.51 10.29 10.68
N ILE A 17 58.55 11.61 10.52
CA ILE A 17 57.35 12.45 10.59
C ILE A 17 56.39 12.19 9.44
N PHE A 18 56.91 11.96 8.22
CA PHE A 18 56.10 11.65 7.04
C PHE A 18 55.41 10.26 7.13
N LEU A 19 56.03 9.30 7.82
CA LEU A 19 55.46 7.97 8.05
C LEU A 19 54.36 7.96 9.14
N ILE A 20 54.38 8.93 10.05
CA ILE A 20 53.35 9.05 11.13
C ILE A 20 52.04 9.66 10.59
N GLU A 21 52.10 10.53 9.58
CA GLU A 21 50.90 11.11 8.97
C GLU A 21 50.10 10.15 8.09
N ILE A 22 50.70 9.07 7.59
CA ILE A 22 50.00 8.07 6.76
C ILE A 22 49.18 7.09 7.60
N SER A 23 49.47 6.97 8.91
CA SER A 23 48.77 6.04 9.81
C SER A 23 47.51 6.60 10.48
N SER A 24 47.17 7.86 10.24
CA SER A 24 45.94 8.48 10.78
C SER A 24 44.79 8.55 9.77
N SER A 25 44.80 7.72 8.72
CA SER A 25 43.58 7.43 7.95
C SER A 25 42.61 6.67 8.88
N SER A 26 42.02 7.37 9.82
CA SER A 26 40.87 6.90 10.56
C SER A 26 39.84 6.47 9.54
N CYS A 27 39.69 5.17 9.36
CA CYS A 27 38.60 4.58 8.61
C CYS A 27 37.32 4.95 9.39
N THR A 28 36.76 6.11 9.11
CA THR A 28 35.41 6.44 9.56
C THR A 28 34.50 5.39 8.94
N ARG A 29 34.19 4.33 9.71
CA ARG A 29 33.17 3.38 9.33
C ARG A 29 31.89 4.20 9.16
N GLY A 30 31.58 4.56 7.91
CA GLY A 30 30.30 5.15 7.58
C GLY A 30 29.19 4.24 8.10
N VAL A 31 28.16 4.81 8.65
CA VAL A 31 26.97 4.06 9.07
C VAL A 31 26.41 3.39 7.82
N ALA A 32 26.32 2.06 7.84
CA ALA A 32 25.71 1.33 6.73
C ALA A 32 24.26 1.82 6.53
N THR A 33 23.89 2.07 5.28
CA THR A 33 22.56 2.60 4.94
C THR A 33 21.82 1.65 4.01
N PHE A 34 20.52 1.63 4.13
CA PHE A 34 19.64 1.03 3.13
C PHE A 34 19.16 2.12 2.16
N SER A 35 19.01 1.73 0.88
CA SER A 35 18.28 2.49 -0.13
C SER A 35 17.08 1.65 -0.56
N LEU A 36 15.88 2.20 -0.37
CA LEU A 36 14.60 1.60 -0.76
C LEU A 36 13.97 2.52 -1.80
N SER A 37 13.66 2.01 -2.98
CA SER A 37 13.01 2.79 -4.03
C SER A 37 11.98 1.96 -4.78
N GLY A 38 11.18 2.60 -5.59
CA GLY A 38 10.18 1.94 -6.42
C GLY A 38 9.21 2.92 -7.04
N THR A 39 8.15 2.35 -7.59
CA THR A 39 7.06 3.10 -8.21
C THR A 39 5.73 2.65 -7.60
N ILE A 40 4.89 3.59 -7.27
CA ILE A 40 3.49 3.34 -6.92
C ILE A 40 2.64 3.69 -8.13
N THR A 41 1.87 2.72 -8.62
CA THR A 41 1.04 2.86 -9.81
C THR A 41 -0.44 2.94 -9.42
N ASP A 42 -1.15 3.85 -10.03
CA ASP A 42 -2.60 3.86 -10.10
C ASP A 42 -3.04 2.89 -11.21
N ALA A 43 -3.47 1.70 -10.83
CA ALA A 43 -3.86 0.66 -11.76
C ALA A 43 -5.20 0.95 -12.46
N THR A 44 -6.03 1.84 -11.91
CA THR A 44 -7.30 2.24 -12.52
C THR A 44 -7.07 3.07 -13.78
N PHE A 45 -6.09 4.00 -13.73
CA PHE A 45 -5.81 4.91 -14.84
C PHE A 45 -4.46 4.64 -15.53
N SER A 46 -3.76 3.56 -15.13
CA SER A 46 -2.46 3.12 -15.71
C SER A 46 -1.40 4.23 -15.71
N GLN A 47 -1.26 4.93 -14.59
CA GLN A 47 -0.34 6.06 -14.42
C GLN A 47 0.34 6.04 -13.06
N GLY A 48 1.34 6.90 -12.84
CA GLY A 48 1.95 7.08 -11.51
C GLY A 48 0.91 7.59 -10.51
N HIS A 49 0.98 7.08 -9.28
CA HIS A 49 0.02 7.43 -8.22
C HIS A 49 0.32 8.81 -7.61
N SER A 50 0.19 9.85 -8.41
CA SER A 50 0.49 11.24 -8.05
C SER A 50 -0.30 11.73 -6.84
N GLY A 51 0.36 12.49 -5.96
CA GLY A 51 -0.25 13.09 -4.78
C GLY A 51 -0.52 12.13 -3.62
N ALA A 52 -0.20 10.84 -3.77
CA ALA A 52 -0.27 9.90 -2.66
C ALA A 52 0.78 10.22 -1.59
N VAL A 53 0.44 10.01 -0.33
CA VAL A 53 1.34 10.19 0.82
C VAL A 53 1.94 8.85 1.19
N LEU A 54 3.28 8.76 1.13
CA LEU A 54 4.05 7.61 1.59
C LEU A 54 4.60 7.88 2.98
N LYS A 55 4.49 6.89 3.86
CA LYS A 55 5.09 6.87 5.19
C LYS A 55 5.95 5.64 5.34
N LEU A 56 7.21 5.83 5.70
CA LEU A 56 8.11 4.74 6.09
C LEU A 56 8.27 4.78 7.60
N SER A 57 7.94 3.68 8.26
CA SER A 57 8.11 3.48 9.70
C SER A 57 9.05 2.31 9.97
N LYS A 58 9.62 2.24 11.17
CA LYS A 58 10.36 1.10 11.71
C LYS A 58 9.67 0.54 12.94
N VAL A 59 9.74 -0.77 13.14
CA VAL A 59 9.24 -1.46 14.33
C VAL A 59 10.42 -1.94 15.16
N MET A 60 10.47 -1.53 16.42
CA MET A 60 11.57 -1.84 17.33
C MET A 60 11.47 -3.28 17.86
N ILE A 61 12.55 -4.07 17.77
CA ILE A 61 12.58 -5.47 18.24
C ILE A 61 12.21 -5.59 19.73
N THR A 62 12.65 -4.64 20.55
CA THR A 62 12.55 -4.75 22.02
C THR A 62 11.19 -4.36 22.56
N THR A 63 10.50 -3.43 21.91
CA THR A 63 9.26 -2.84 22.40
C THR A 63 8.07 -3.13 21.50
N GLY A 64 8.29 -3.55 20.24
CA GLY A 64 7.26 -3.63 19.22
C GLY A 64 6.71 -2.24 18.80
N GLU A 65 7.31 -1.16 19.29
CA GLU A 65 6.89 0.20 19.00
C GLU A 65 7.16 0.56 17.54
N GLU A 66 6.15 1.11 16.87
CA GLU A 66 6.28 1.67 15.54
C GLU A 66 6.72 3.15 15.63
N ILE A 67 7.79 3.49 14.93
CA ILE A 67 8.37 4.84 14.90
C ILE A 67 8.37 5.32 13.45
N LEU A 68 7.66 6.40 13.16
CA LEU A 68 7.68 7.05 11.85
C LEU A 68 9.08 7.60 11.56
N MET A 69 9.63 7.26 10.41
CA MET A 69 10.96 7.69 9.98
C MET A 69 10.90 8.85 8.98
N GLU A 70 10.08 8.71 7.95
CA GLU A 70 9.98 9.70 6.87
C GLU A 70 8.60 9.67 6.22
N THR A 71 8.16 10.85 5.74
CA THR A 71 6.94 11.01 4.96
C THR A 71 7.27 11.71 3.64
N LYS A 72 6.71 11.21 2.54
CA LYS A 72 6.85 11.80 1.19
C LYS A 72 5.52 11.90 0.50
N THR A 73 5.38 12.88 -0.37
CA THR A 73 4.27 12.97 -1.33
C THR A 73 4.79 12.63 -2.71
N LEU A 74 4.10 11.75 -3.42
CA LEU A 74 4.51 11.29 -4.74
C LEU A 74 4.29 12.34 -5.82
N GLY A 75 5.25 12.42 -6.73
CA GLY A 75 5.14 13.16 -7.98
C GLY A 75 4.28 12.45 -9.03
N ALA A 76 4.18 13.06 -10.22
CA ALA A 76 3.34 12.54 -11.31
C ALA A 76 3.76 11.15 -11.83
N ASP A 77 5.03 10.79 -11.69
CA ASP A 77 5.58 9.50 -12.11
C ASP A 77 5.41 8.38 -11.07
N GLY A 78 4.91 8.71 -9.87
CA GLY A 78 4.70 7.77 -8.78
C GLY A 78 5.97 7.21 -8.17
N LYS A 79 7.17 7.75 -8.51
CA LYS A 79 8.44 7.23 -8.01
C LYS A 79 8.75 7.71 -6.60
N TYR A 80 9.42 6.86 -5.85
CA TYR A 80 9.90 7.18 -4.52
C TYR A 80 11.31 6.62 -4.26
N GLU A 81 12.03 7.26 -3.34
CA GLU A 81 13.29 6.79 -2.80
C GLU A 81 13.40 7.19 -1.33
N PHE A 82 13.78 6.24 -0.47
CA PHE A 82 14.16 6.45 0.92
C PHE A 82 15.59 5.99 1.13
N LYS A 83 16.37 6.79 1.88
CA LYS A 83 17.71 6.43 2.36
C LYS A 83 17.74 6.54 3.86
N PHE A 84 18.02 5.45 4.55
CA PHE A 84 17.97 5.39 6.00
C PHE A 84 19.06 4.49 6.59
N PRO A 85 19.50 4.75 7.83
CA PRO A 85 20.55 3.97 8.46
C PRO A 85 20.08 2.53 8.70
N ARG A 86 21.04 1.59 8.57
CA ARG A 86 20.82 0.19 8.96
C ARG A 86 20.83 0.09 10.48
N GLU A 87 19.65 0.06 11.06
CA GLU A 87 19.44 -0.14 12.49
C GLU A 87 18.92 -1.56 12.76
N LYS A 88 19.11 -2.04 13.99
CA LYS A 88 18.58 -3.34 14.41
C LYS A 88 17.10 -3.19 14.76
N VAL A 89 16.23 -3.47 13.80
CA VAL A 89 14.77 -3.40 13.91
C VAL A 89 14.14 -4.75 13.54
N GLU A 90 12.89 -4.96 13.92
CA GLU A 90 12.13 -6.15 13.54
C GLU A 90 11.79 -6.09 12.05
N LYS A 91 11.14 -5.01 11.64
CA LYS A 91 10.71 -4.76 10.25
C LYS A 91 10.58 -3.27 9.99
N TYR A 92 10.44 -2.92 8.74
CA TYR A 92 9.94 -1.62 8.30
C TYR A 92 8.52 -1.76 7.78
N ILE A 93 7.72 -0.71 7.85
CA ILE A 93 6.36 -0.67 7.31
C ILE A 93 6.29 0.50 6.32
N LEU A 94 5.90 0.18 5.09
CA LEU A 94 5.61 1.19 4.07
C LEU A 94 4.10 1.32 3.93
N ARG A 95 3.57 2.52 4.20
CA ARG A 95 2.16 2.85 3.98
C ARG A 95 2.02 3.87 2.87
N VAL A 96 1.04 3.63 2.01
CA VAL A 96 0.66 4.56 0.93
C VAL A 96 -0.82 4.88 1.08
N ASN A 97 -1.12 6.15 1.25
CA ASN A 97 -2.49 6.61 1.43
C ASN A 97 -2.81 7.73 0.44
N LYS A 98 -4.00 7.65 -0.16
CA LYS A 98 -4.59 8.73 -0.95
C LYS A 98 -6.11 8.66 -0.82
N PRO A 99 -6.81 9.79 -0.59
CA PRO A 99 -8.26 9.79 -0.53
C PRO A 99 -8.89 9.13 -1.75
N LEU A 100 -9.94 8.35 -1.55
CA LEU A 100 -10.71 7.63 -2.57
C LEU A 100 -9.95 6.50 -3.30
N TYR A 101 -8.81 6.07 -2.78
CA TYR A 101 -8.06 4.91 -3.23
C TYR A 101 -7.97 3.86 -2.13
N PHE A 102 -7.66 2.63 -2.50
CA PHE A 102 -7.31 1.62 -1.51
C PHE A 102 -5.92 1.89 -0.97
N ASP A 103 -5.78 1.79 0.35
CA ASP A 103 -4.51 1.97 1.01
C ASP A 103 -3.58 0.77 0.76
N ILE A 104 -2.28 1.04 0.72
CA ILE A 104 -1.25 0.00 0.71
C ILE A 104 -0.56 0.01 2.08
N GLU A 105 -0.42 -1.15 2.69
CA GLU A 105 0.42 -1.36 3.87
C GLU A 105 1.26 -2.61 3.65
N GLU A 106 2.60 -2.45 3.69
CA GLU A 106 3.55 -3.51 3.41
C GLU A 106 4.60 -3.64 4.51
N ASP A 107 4.74 -4.85 5.01
CA ASP A 107 5.77 -5.25 5.94
C ASP A 107 7.06 -5.61 5.20
N ILE A 108 8.11 -4.82 5.38
CA ILE A 108 9.42 -5.07 4.79
C ILE A 108 10.35 -5.64 5.86
N GLN A 109 10.58 -6.94 5.80
CA GLN A 109 11.45 -7.62 6.76
C GLN A 109 12.88 -7.08 6.68
N PHE A 110 13.50 -6.83 7.83
CA PHE A 110 14.90 -6.37 7.90
C PHE A 110 15.85 -7.25 7.08
N SER A 111 15.66 -8.57 7.13
CA SER A 111 16.47 -9.56 6.42
C SER A 111 16.32 -9.54 4.90
N SER A 112 15.26 -8.93 4.38
CA SER A 112 15.01 -8.80 2.93
C SER A 112 15.71 -7.60 2.29
N LEU A 113 16.37 -6.75 3.10
CA LEU A 113 17.07 -5.56 2.64
C LEU A 113 18.57 -5.80 2.52
N SER A 114 19.14 -5.39 1.39
CA SER A 114 20.57 -5.45 1.11
C SER A 114 21.24 -4.09 1.29
N VAL A 115 22.41 -4.09 1.93
CA VAL A 115 23.27 -2.90 2.07
C VAL A 115 24.12 -2.75 0.79
N GLY A 116 24.32 -1.52 0.33
CA GLY A 116 25.17 -1.21 -0.82
C GLY A 116 24.51 -1.43 -2.18
N SER A 117 23.25 -1.86 -2.19
CA SER A 117 22.42 -1.94 -3.39
C SER A 117 21.07 -1.27 -3.16
N VAL A 118 20.39 -0.91 -4.25
CA VAL A 118 19.02 -0.38 -4.19
C VAL A 118 18.04 -1.55 -4.01
N ASN A 119 17.22 -1.47 -2.99
CA ASN A 119 16.12 -2.42 -2.77
C ASN A 119 14.88 -1.88 -3.48
N VAL A 120 14.49 -2.51 -4.58
CA VAL A 120 13.34 -2.05 -5.39
C VAL A 120 12.06 -2.73 -4.91
N ARG A 121 11.00 -1.94 -4.71
CA ARG A 121 9.65 -2.39 -4.36
C ARG A 121 8.62 -1.56 -5.13
N ASP A 122 7.93 -2.18 -6.05
CA ASP A 122 6.87 -1.56 -6.84
C ASP A 122 5.52 -2.06 -6.34
N TYR A 123 4.54 -1.15 -6.24
CA TYR A 123 3.19 -1.47 -5.81
C TYR A 123 2.16 -0.82 -6.72
N ALA A 124 0.94 -1.35 -6.68
CA ALA A 124 -0.18 -0.78 -7.40
C ALA A 124 -1.40 -0.71 -6.51
N THR A 125 -2.21 0.32 -6.67
CA THR A 125 -3.50 0.47 -6.02
C THR A 125 -4.55 0.88 -7.04
N LYS A 126 -5.82 0.72 -6.66
CA LYS A 126 -6.98 1.09 -7.48
C LYS A 126 -7.81 2.16 -6.81
N ALA A 127 -8.51 2.94 -7.63
CA ALA A 127 -9.53 3.86 -7.16
C ALA A 127 -10.70 3.09 -6.55
N LYS A 128 -11.29 3.65 -5.48
CA LYS A 128 -12.54 3.16 -4.90
C LYS A 128 -13.72 3.58 -5.75
N SER A 129 -14.76 2.76 -5.70
CA SER A 129 -16.09 3.03 -6.20
C SER A 129 -17.10 2.45 -5.23
N TRP A 130 -18.36 2.77 -5.42
CA TRP A 130 -19.43 2.24 -4.59
C TRP A 130 -20.54 1.69 -5.48
N VAL A 131 -21.24 0.67 -4.97
CA VAL A 131 -22.46 0.16 -5.57
C VAL A 131 -23.58 0.33 -4.57
N GLU A 132 -24.62 1.05 -4.94
CA GLU A 132 -25.87 1.05 -4.19
C GLU A 132 -26.75 -0.08 -4.70
N LEU A 133 -26.89 -1.12 -3.88
CA LEU A 133 -27.91 -2.14 -4.09
C LEU A 133 -29.27 -1.54 -3.69
N ARG A 134 -30.23 -1.57 -4.60
CA ARG A 134 -31.58 -1.07 -4.34
C ARG A 134 -32.60 -2.08 -4.84
N PHE A 135 -33.41 -2.62 -3.92
CA PHE A 135 -34.46 -3.56 -4.24
C PHE A 135 -35.81 -2.98 -3.87
N VAL A 136 -36.73 -3.02 -4.82
CA VAL A 136 -38.07 -2.44 -4.69
C VAL A 136 -39.11 -3.50 -4.99
N ASN A 137 -39.91 -3.86 -3.99
CA ASN A 137 -41.08 -4.70 -4.15
C ASN A 137 -42.26 -3.80 -4.53
N SER A 138 -42.77 -3.96 -5.73
CA SER A 138 -43.87 -3.16 -6.26
C SER A 138 -45.27 -3.55 -5.74
N SER A 139 -45.39 -4.74 -5.14
CA SER A 139 -46.68 -5.27 -4.65
C SER A 139 -46.47 -6.19 -3.44
N VAL A 140 -46.18 -5.59 -2.31
CA VAL A 140 -45.81 -6.30 -1.07
C VAL A 140 -46.92 -7.20 -0.55
N LEU A 141 -46.60 -8.50 -0.45
CA LEU A 141 -47.44 -9.50 0.18
C LEU A 141 -46.74 -10.08 1.44
N PRO A 142 -47.47 -10.48 2.49
CA PRO A 142 -46.87 -11.06 3.69
C PRO A 142 -46.05 -12.34 3.45
N THR A 143 -46.26 -12.99 2.31
CA THR A 143 -45.56 -14.22 1.90
C THR A 143 -44.34 -13.97 1.01
N ASP A 144 -44.08 -12.72 0.63
CA ASP A 144 -42.98 -12.39 -0.24
C ASP A 144 -41.63 -12.68 0.42
N HIS A 145 -40.78 -13.34 -0.34
CA HIS A 145 -39.46 -13.70 0.11
C HIS A 145 -38.47 -13.49 -1.07
N PHE A 146 -37.66 -12.48 -0.96
CA PHE A 146 -36.59 -12.18 -1.91
C PHE A 146 -35.25 -12.59 -1.31
N ARG A 147 -34.45 -13.29 -2.10
CA ARG A 147 -33.14 -13.80 -1.72
C ARG A 147 -32.12 -13.32 -2.70
N PHE A 148 -30.94 -12.92 -2.23
CA PHE A 148 -29.82 -12.61 -3.10
C PHE A 148 -28.49 -13.01 -2.49
N ILE A 149 -27.48 -13.18 -3.37
CA ILE A 149 -26.07 -13.35 -3.00
C ILE A 149 -25.23 -12.47 -3.92
N LYS A 150 -24.15 -11.92 -3.38
CA LYS A 150 -23.14 -11.28 -4.22
C LYS A 150 -22.44 -12.36 -5.04
N PHE A 151 -22.43 -12.20 -6.36
CA PHE A 151 -21.84 -13.16 -7.30
C PHE A 151 -20.45 -12.72 -7.75
N GLN A 152 -20.25 -11.40 -7.94
CA GLN A 152 -18.97 -10.80 -8.29
C GLN A 152 -18.82 -9.43 -7.61
N GLY A 153 -17.58 -9.05 -7.29
CA GLY A 153 -17.24 -7.78 -6.66
C GLY A 153 -16.12 -7.96 -5.62
N LEU A 154 -15.69 -6.87 -5.03
CA LEU A 154 -14.61 -6.86 -4.04
C LEU A 154 -15.04 -7.67 -2.79
N GLU A 155 -14.10 -8.44 -2.24
CA GLU A 155 -14.30 -9.31 -1.08
C GLU A 155 -13.27 -9.01 0.03
N ASN A 156 -13.49 -9.62 1.19
CA ASN A 156 -12.56 -9.58 2.33
C ASN A 156 -12.36 -8.18 2.94
N CYS A 157 -13.33 -7.30 2.85
CA CYS A 157 -13.34 -6.05 3.58
C CYS A 157 -14.71 -5.79 4.23
N ALA A 158 -14.73 -5.06 5.34
CA ALA A 158 -15.98 -4.79 6.09
C ALA A 158 -17.02 -3.99 5.27
N GLU A 159 -16.54 -3.14 4.35
CA GLU A 159 -17.37 -2.25 3.52
C GLU A 159 -17.77 -2.87 2.18
N CYS A 160 -17.22 -4.05 1.81
CA CYS A 160 -17.43 -4.69 0.51
C CYS A 160 -18.79 -5.38 0.36
N CYS A 161 -19.60 -5.41 1.40
CA CYS A 161 -20.73 -6.30 1.56
C CYS A 161 -20.36 -7.79 1.52
N THR A 162 -21.11 -8.58 2.26
CA THR A 162 -20.86 -10.02 2.34
C THR A 162 -21.20 -10.73 1.03
N ALA A 163 -20.50 -11.82 0.74
CA ALA A 163 -20.90 -12.79 -0.28
C ALA A 163 -21.88 -13.84 0.27
N GLU A 164 -22.24 -13.75 1.56
CA GLU A 164 -23.24 -14.61 2.15
C GLU A 164 -24.63 -14.29 1.60
N GLN A 165 -25.50 -15.28 1.66
CA GLN A 165 -26.90 -15.14 1.27
C GLN A 165 -27.61 -14.15 2.19
N VAL A 166 -28.41 -13.28 1.58
CA VAL A 166 -29.30 -12.34 2.28
C VAL A 166 -30.74 -12.65 1.89
N ASP A 167 -31.60 -12.78 2.89
CA ASP A 167 -33.02 -13.01 2.73
C ASP A 167 -33.82 -11.80 3.22
N LEU A 168 -34.76 -11.30 2.40
CA LEU A 168 -35.69 -10.20 2.71
C LEU A 168 -37.11 -10.74 2.69
N PHE A 169 -37.90 -10.44 3.74
CA PHE A 169 -39.22 -10.97 3.91
C PHE A 169 -40.27 -9.84 3.97
N ALA A 170 -41.14 -9.78 2.98
CA ALA A 170 -42.19 -8.76 2.87
C ALA A 170 -41.67 -7.31 2.95
N ASP A 171 -40.42 -7.09 2.58
CA ASP A 171 -39.81 -5.76 2.54
C ASP A 171 -40.22 -5.00 1.27
N ALA A 172 -40.78 -3.81 1.46
CA ALA A 172 -41.15 -2.94 0.36
C ALA A 172 -39.89 -2.32 -0.32
N TYR A 173 -38.83 -2.12 0.44
CA TYR A 173 -37.63 -1.43 0.01
C TYR A 173 -36.40 -1.90 0.79
N TYR A 174 -35.33 -2.15 0.07
CA TYR A 174 -34.01 -2.41 0.65
C TYR A 174 -32.97 -1.55 -0.05
N SER A 175 -32.05 -0.96 0.70
CA SER A 175 -30.88 -0.29 0.13
C SER A 175 -29.65 -0.54 0.98
N ARG A 176 -28.53 -0.80 0.30
CA ARG A 176 -27.21 -0.95 0.93
C ARG A 176 -26.12 -0.51 -0.03
N THR A 177 -25.16 0.26 0.48
CA THR A 177 -23.99 0.66 -0.29
C THR A 177 -22.81 -0.24 0.03
N CYS A 178 -22.15 -0.74 -1.00
CA CYS A 178 -20.99 -1.62 -0.95
C CYS A 178 -19.79 -0.96 -1.64
N VAL A 179 -18.62 -1.01 -1.02
CA VAL A 179 -17.37 -0.59 -1.67
C VAL A 179 -16.96 -1.61 -2.73
N ASN A 180 -16.47 -1.13 -3.86
CA ASN A 180 -15.91 -1.94 -4.94
C ASN A 180 -14.69 -1.26 -5.56
N GLU A 181 -13.93 -1.99 -6.36
CA GLU A 181 -12.90 -1.41 -7.21
C GLU A 181 -13.55 -0.66 -8.37
N ALA A 182 -12.98 0.47 -8.74
CA ALA A 182 -13.43 1.21 -9.92
C ALA A 182 -13.15 0.45 -11.21
N LEU A 183 -14.00 0.70 -12.22
CA LEU A 183 -13.95 0.07 -13.56
C LEU A 183 -14.01 -1.47 -13.50
N SER A 184 -14.68 -2.01 -12.49
CA SER A 184 -14.86 -3.44 -12.32
C SER A 184 -16.35 -3.81 -12.28
N VAL A 185 -16.64 -5.07 -12.55
CA VAL A 185 -18.01 -5.59 -12.47
C VAL A 185 -18.39 -5.83 -11.03
N TYR A 186 -19.60 -5.44 -10.67
CA TYR A 186 -20.30 -5.89 -9.49
C TYR A 186 -21.59 -6.56 -9.90
N SER A 187 -21.83 -7.79 -9.42
CA SER A 187 -23.04 -8.53 -9.75
C SER A 187 -23.61 -9.27 -8.56
N ILE A 188 -24.92 -9.46 -8.60
CA ILE A 188 -25.66 -10.31 -7.69
C ILE A 188 -26.47 -11.35 -8.46
N TYR A 189 -26.61 -12.53 -7.89
CA TYR A 189 -27.70 -13.44 -8.24
C TYR A 189 -28.84 -13.24 -7.26
N TYR A 190 -30.08 -13.18 -7.77
CA TYR A 190 -31.26 -13.10 -6.95
C TYR A 190 -32.34 -14.08 -7.35
N GLN A 191 -33.25 -14.37 -6.42
CA GLN A 191 -34.43 -15.20 -6.61
C GLN A 191 -35.61 -14.67 -5.79
N VAL A 192 -36.79 -14.61 -6.41
CA VAL A 192 -38.08 -14.41 -5.73
C VAL A 192 -38.66 -15.78 -5.41
N MET A 193 -38.62 -16.14 -4.13
CA MET A 193 -38.97 -17.49 -3.68
C MET A 193 -40.46 -17.78 -3.91
N GLY A 194 -40.73 -19.04 -4.32
CA GLY A 194 -42.09 -19.46 -4.68
C GLY A 194 -42.55 -19.03 -6.07
N THR A 195 -41.66 -18.36 -6.83
CA THR A 195 -41.89 -17.99 -8.23
C THR A 195 -40.78 -18.57 -9.14
N THR A 196 -40.88 -18.34 -10.45
CA THR A 196 -39.80 -18.65 -11.40
C THR A 196 -38.86 -17.49 -11.63
N THR A 197 -39.05 -16.36 -10.93
CA THR A 197 -38.24 -15.13 -11.11
C THR A 197 -36.88 -15.30 -10.41
N GLN A 198 -35.85 -15.36 -11.25
CA GLN A 198 -34.44 -15.38 -10.80
C GLN A 198 -33.59 -14.83 -11.91
N ASP A 199 -32.50 -14.14 -11.57
CA ASP A 199 -31.58 -13.61 -12.57
C ASP A 199 -30.21 -13.24 -11.94
N VAL A 200 -29.22 -12.97 -12.79
CA VAL A 200 -27.98 -12.30 -12.46
C VAL A 200 -28.03 -10.88 -13.02
N VAL A 201 -27.93 -9.90 -12.15
CA VAL A 201 -27.84 -8.49 -12.56
C VAL A 201 -26.47 -7.96 -12.23
N GLU A 202 -25.93 -7.14 -13.13
CA GLU A 202 -24.58 -6.60 -13.01
C GLU A 202 -24.49 -5.13 -13.40
N VAL A 203 -23.49 -4.44 -12.83
CA VAL A 203 -23.12 -3.08 -13.18
C VAL A 203 -21.61 -2.97 -13.26
N VAL A 204 -21.11 -2.07 -14.11
CA VAL A 204 -19.71 -1.66 -14.11
C VAL A 204 -19.57 -0.39 -13.31
N THR A 205 -18.72 -0.44 -12.29
CA THR A 205 -18.54 0.69 -11.36
C THR A 205 -17.74 1.83 -11.97
N GLN A 206 -18.07 3.07 -11.58
CA GLN A 206 -17.36 4.25 -12.02
C GLN A 206 -16.37 4.74 -10.93
N PRO A 207 -15.17 5.23 -11.30
CA PRO A 207 -14.19 5.74 -10.34
C PRO A 207 -14.78 6.87 -9.49
N PHE A 208 -14.60 6.76 -8.17
CA PHE A 208 -14.97 7.79 -7.19
C PHE A 208 -16.46 8.10 -7.09
N ASP A 209 -17.30 7.26 -7.71
CA ASP A 209 -18.76 7.47 -7.79
C ASP A 209 -19.52 6.25 -7.28
N THR A 210 -20.84 6.43 -7.07
CA THR A 210 -21.78 5.40 -6.67
C THR A 210 -22.61 4.97 -7.87
N THR A 211 -22.48 3.70 -8.25
CA THR A 211 -23.27 3.08 -9.32
C THR A 211 -24.50 2.40 -8.72
N LEU A 212 -25.69 2.68 -9.25
CA LEU A 212 -26.95 2.06 -8.80
C LEU A 212 -27.12 0.69 -9.48
N LEU A 213 -27.34 -0.36 -8.65
CA LEU A 213 -27.82 -1.66 -9.08
C LEU A 213 -29.27 -1.81 -8.56
N LEU A 214 -30.24 -1.65 -9.44
CA LEU A 214 -31.66 -1.64 -9.12
C LEU A 214 -32.33 -2.96 -9.55
N VAL A 215 -33.06 -3.58 -8.65
CA VAL A 215 -33.97 -4.70 -8.95
C VAL A 215 -35.38 -4.32 -8.48
N ASN A 216 -36.33 -4.40 -9.42
CA ASN A 216 -37.76 -4.32 -9.11
C ASN A 216 -38.36 -5.73 -9.18
N TYR A 217 -39.15 -6.14 -8.17
CA TYR A 217 -39.73 -7.47 -8.08
C TYR A 217 -41.13 -7.46 -7.48
#